data_923ee6ff829e78d34454a0ff893b7ad2
#
_entry.id   923ee6ff829e78d34454a0ff893b7ad2
#
_cell.length_a   1.000
_cell.length_b   1.000
_cell.length_c   1.000
_cell.angle_alpha   90.00
_cell.angle_beta   90.00
_cell.angle_gamma   90.00
#
_symmetry.space_group_name_H-M   'P 1'
#
loop_
_entity.id
_entity.type
_entity.pdbx_description
1 polymer ?
#
loop_
_entity_poly.entity_id
_entity_poly.type
_entity_poly.pdbx_seq_one_letter_code
_entity_poly.pdbx_strand_id
1 'polypeptide(L)'
;MYDPRPVLLVIAHGSRDPRHAATVHALTRRVRSLRPGVRVETGFLEFNAPAVPQVLDRLAAEGVRDVVALPLLLNRAFHAKSDIPAVLRQARPRLRIRQAEVLGPAPLLLTALERRLYEAGLSPSHKRSTGLVLASAGSTDPEAIAVIAEIARELRHTGWCAVRPAFASAALPRTDDVVRELRSTGVDRVAVAPYVIAPGRLPDRIEAGARAAGADVLAAVLGPSAELARVLLTRYDESRAALPLAMTA
;
A
#
# COMPACT_ATOMS: atom_id res chain seq x y z
N MET A 1 -26.89 -15.55 -13.34
CA MET A 1 -26.00 -15.24 -14.50
C MET A 1 -24.57 -15.29 -13.98
N TYR A 2 -23.75 -16.21 -14.47
CA TYR A 2 -22.35 -16.37 -14.02
C TYR A 2 -21.53 -15.19 -14.61
N ASP A 3 -20.97 -14.34 -13.76
CA ASP A 3 -20.02 -13.31 -14.23
C ASP A 3 -18.67 -14.00 -14.53
N PRO A 4 -18.20 -14.01 -15.78
CA PRO A 4 -16.95 -14.67 -16.14
C PRO A 4 -15.70 -13.96 -15.59
N ARG A 5 -15.87 -12.80 -14.95
CA ARG A 5 -14.74 -12.06 -14.38
C ARG A 5 -14.29 -12.66 -13.06
N PRO A 6 -12.98 -12.85 -12.86
CA PRO A 6 -12.45 -13.29 -11.56
C PRO A 6 -12.88 -12.37 -10.41
N VAL A 7 -13.14 -12.94 -9.25
CA VAL A 7 -13.34 -12.15 -8.03
C VAL A 7 -12.01 -11.52 -7.62
N LEU A 8 -12.01 -10.24 -7.30
CA LEU A 8 -10.87 -9.56 -6.69
C LEU A 8 -10.91 -9.77 -5.18
N LEU A 9 -10.00 -10.56 -4.64
CA LEU A 9 -9.81 -10.72 -3.20
C LEU A 9 -8.65 -9.83 -2.74
N VAL A 10 -8.96 -8.73 -2.07
CA VAL A 10 -7.96 -7.84 -1.44
C VAL A 10 -7.55 -8.45 -0.11
N ILE A 11 -6.26 -8.76 0.03
CA ILE A 11 -5.68 -9.38 1.22
C ILE A 11 -4.89 -8.34 2.00
N ALA A 12 -5.38 -7.98 3.18
CA ALA A 12 -4.69 -7.11 4.13
C ALA A 12 -4.08 -7.93 5.26
N HIS A 13 -2.97 -7.46 5.85
CA HIS A 13 -2.38 -8.12 7.01
C HIS A 13 -3.36 -8.16 8.17
N GLY A 14 -4.04 -7.05 8.42
CA GLY A 14 -4.85 -6.84 9.61
C GLY A 14 -4.08 -6.08 10.70
N SER A 15 -4.82 -5.64 11.71
CA SER A 15 -4.25 -4.89 12.83
C SER A 15 -5.22 -4.89 14.01
N ARG A 16 -4.70 -4.79 15.23
CA ARG A 16 -5.51 -4.52 16.44
C ARG A 16 -6.03 -3.07 16.47
N ASP A 17 -5.44 -2.17 15.67
CA ASP A 17 -5.93 -0.81 15.52
C ASP A 17 -7.17 -0.78 14.60
N PRO A 18 -8.35 -0.36 15.09
CA PRO A 18 -9.57 -0.35 14.30
C PRO A 18 -9.51 0.60 13.08
N ARG A 19 -8.66 1.63 13.13
CA ARG A 19 -8.45 2.56 12.00
C ARG A 19 -7.92 1.85 10.76
N HIS A 20 -7.13 0.77 10.96
CA HIS A 20 -6.60 -0.05 9.86
C HIS A 20 -7.73 -0.72 9.07
N ALA A 21 -8.56 -1.53 9.72
CA ALA A 21 -9.66 -2.24 9.06
C ALA A 21 -10.65 -1.26 8.41
N ALA A 22 -10.97 -0.15 9.08
CA ALA A 22 -11.82 0.91 8.54
C ALA A 22 -11.25 1.48 7.22
N THR A 23 -9.94 1.72 7.17
CA THR A 23 -9.24 2.21 5.96
C THR A 23 -9.28 1.18 4.84
N VAL A 24 -9.01 -0.10 5.13
CA VAL A 24 -9.09 -1.19 4.14
C VAL A 24 -10.49 -1.29 3.55
N HIS A 25 -11.53 -1.27 4.39
CA HIS A 25 -12.91 -1.31 3.94
C HIS A 25 -13.31 -0.06 3.13
N ALA A 26 -12.83 1.13 3.51
CA ALA A 26 -13.06 2.35 2.73
C ALA A 26 -12.40 2.26 1.35
N LEU A 27 -11.17 1.72 1.27
CA LEU A 27 -10.46 1.51 0.02
C LEU A 27 -11.19 0.51 -0.89
N THR A 28 -11.62 -0.63 -0.36
CA THR A 28 -12.35 -1.64 -1.14
C THR A 28 -13.72 -1.14 -1.61
N ARG A 29 -14.43 -0.32 -0.81
CA ARG A 29 -15.64 0.39 -1.28
C ARG A 29 -15.34 1.31 -2.46
N ARG A 30 -14.23 2.05 -2.41
CA ARG A 30 -13.81 2.91 -3.53
C ARG A 30 -13.47 2.10 -4.79
N VAL A 31 -12.80 0.96 -4.65
CA VAL A 31 -12.54 0.04 -5.78
C VAL A 31 -13.84 -0.43 -6.41
N ARG A 32 -14.83 -0.86 -5.62
CA ARG A 32 -16.18 -1.25 -6.11
C ARG A 32 -16.87 -0.10 -6.85
N SER A 33 -16.78 1.12 -6.32
CA SER A 33 -17.35 2.32 -6.93
C SER A 33 -16.70 2.65 -8.28
N LEU A 34 -15.38 2.48 -8.41
CA LEU A 34 -14.65 2.73 -9.67
C LEU A 34 -14.90 1.65 -10.73
N ARG A 35 -15.25 0.43 -10.32
CA ARG A 35 -15.52 -0.68 -11.24
C ARG A 35 -16.67 -1.56 -10.73
N PRO A 36 -17.94 -1.12 -10.90
CA PRO A 36 -19.10 -1.84 -10.37
C PRO A 36 -19.25 -3.27 -10.87
N GLY A 37 -18.71 -3.56 -12.07
CA GLY A 37 -18.79 -4.90 -12.66
C GLY A 37 -17.72 -5.88 -12.15
N VAL A 38 -16.90 -5.54 -11.15
CA VAL A 38 -15.96 -6.46 -10.52
C VAL A 38 -16.42 -6.74 -9.09
N ARG A 39 -16.63 -8.03 -8.78
CA ARG A 39 -16.87 -8.43 -7.41
C ARG A 39 -15.57 -8.30 -6.59
N VAL A 40 -15.62 -7.51 -5.52
CA VAL A 40 -14.47 -7.23 -4.66
C VAL A 40 -14.75 -7.74 -3.25
N GLU A 41 -13.92 -8.65 -2.78
CA GLU A 41 -13.94 -9.18 -1.41
C GLU A 41 -12.71 -8.71 -0.63
N THR A 42 -12.81 -8.74 0.69
CA THR A 42 -11.70 -8.39 1.58
C THR A 42 -11.45 -9.56 2.53
N GLY A 43 -10.19 -9.94 2.69
CA GLY A 43 -9.76 -10.91 3.68
C GLY A 43 -8.56 -10.40 4.46
N PHE A 44 -8.46 -10.82 5.72
CA PHE A 44 -7.35 -10.46 6.60
C PHE A 44 -6.52 -11.70 6.93
N LEU A 45 -5.20 -11.53 7.06
CA LEU A 45 -4.31 -12.60 7.51
C LEU A 45 -4.47 -12.82 9.01
N GLU A 46 -4.55 -11.74 9.80
CA GLU A 46 -4.60 -11.73 11.25
C GLU A 46 -5.52 -10.61 11.80
N PHE A 47 -5.85 -10.69 13.08
CA PHE A 47 -6.51 -9.68 13.92
C PHE A 47 -7.90 -9.21 13.50
N ASN A 48 -8.29 -9.33 12.25
CA ASN A 48 -9.57 -8.84 11.73
C ASN A 48 -10.34 -9.93 10.98
N ALA A 49 -11.64 -9.74 10.83
CA ALA A 49 -12.53 -10.64 10.11
C ALA A 49 -13.08 -9.96 8.82
N PRO A 50 -13.44 -10.76 7.82
CA PRO A 50 -13.24 -12.20 7.72
C PRO A 50 -11.78 -12.58 7.45
N ALA A 51 -11.32 -13.72 7.95
CA ALA A 51 -10.02 -14.26 7.61
C ALA A 51 -10.01 -14.74 6.14
N VAL A 52 -8.83 -14.70 5.49
CA VAL A 52 -8.67 -15.11 4.08
C VAL A 52 -9.25 -16.51 3.81
N PRO A 53 -8.98 -17.57 4.61
CA PRO A 53 -9.56 -18.88 4.37
C PRO A 53 -11.10 -18.89 4.39
N GLN A 54 -11.72 -18.16 5.31
CA GLN A 54 -13.18 -18.05 5.39
C GLN A 54 -13.80 -17.43 4.13
N VAL A 55 -13.12 -16.41 3.56
CA VAL A 55 -13.58 -15.79 2.30
C VAL A 55 -13.48 -16.80 1.17
N LEU A 56 -12.35 -17.51 1.04
CA LEU A 56 -12.13 -18.49 -0.01
C LEU A 56 -13.11 -19.67 0.08
N ASP A 57 -13.39 -20.17 1.30
CA ASP A 57 -14.39 -21.23 1.52
C ASP A 57 -15.79 -20.79 1.10
N ARG A 58 -16.18 -19.57 1.45
CA ARG A 58 -17.47 -18.98 1.03
C ARG A 58 -17.55 -18.86 -0.48
N LEU A 59 -16.52 -18.30 -1.13
CA LEU A 59 -16.48 -18.18 -2.60
C LEU A 59 -16.58 -19.54 -3.29
N ALA A 60 -15.90 -20.56 -2.79
CA ALA A 60 -15.98 -21.91 -3.31
C ALA A 60 -17.38 -22.51 -3.16
N ALA A 61 -18.05 -22.29 -2.00
CA ALA A 61 -19.42 -22.73 -1.75
C ALA A 61 -20.45 -22.03 -2.67
N GLU A 62 -20.19 -20.77 -3.04
CA GLU A 62 -21.00 -20.00 -3.99
C GLU A 62 -20.75 -20.37 -5.46
N GLY A 63 -19.85 -21.31 -5.75
CA GLY A 63 -19.55 -21.77 -7.11
C GLY A 63 -18.60 -20.86 -7.88
N VAL A 64 -17.93 -19.91 -7.22
CA VAL A 64 -16.85 -19.12 -7.84
C VAL A 64 -15.72 -20.05 -8.26
N ARG A 65 -15.13 -19.79 -9.42
CA ARG A 65 -13.99 -20.60 -9.94
C ARG A 65 -12.69 -19.82 -9.97
N ASP A 66 -12.74 -18.52 -10.29
CA ASP A 66 -11.57 -17.70 -10.54
C ASP A 66 -11.46 -16.56 -9.52
N VAL A 67 -10.30 -16.46 -8.88
CA VAL A 67 -9.98 -15.43 -7.89
C VAL A 67 -8.62 -14.83 -8.21
N VAL A 68 -8.57 -13.50 -8.26
CA VAL A 68 -7.32 -12.75 -8.21
C VAL A 68 -7.11 -12.32 -6.76
N ALA A 69 -6.13 -12.91 -6.10
CA ALA A 69 -5.72 -12.60 -4.74
C ALA A 69 -4.69 -11.47 -4.76
N LEU A 70 -5.07 -10.29 -4.30
CA LEU A 70 -4.23 -9.10 -4.38
C LEU A 70 -3.71 -8.71 -2.99
N PRO A 71 -2.37 -8.81 -2.78
CA PRO A 71 -1.73 -8.34 -1.55
C PRO A 71 -1.87 -6.83 -1.39
N LEU A 72 -2.46 -6.36 -0.30
CA LEU A 72 -2.52 -4.94 0.04
C LEU A 72 -1.18 -4.50 0.68
N LEU A 73 -0.10 -4.59 -0.09
CA LEU A 73 1.28 -4.33 0.31
C LEU A 73 1.94 -3.38 -0.69
N LEU A 74 2.79 -2.47 -0.19
CA LEU A 74 3.49 -1.47 -1.01
C LEU A 74 4.83 -1.98 -1.58
N ASN A 75 5.38 -3.05 -1.03
CA ASN A 75 6.62 -3.69 -1.51
C ASN A 75 6.58 -5.20 -1.31
N ARG A 76 7.46 -5.92 -1.99
CA ARG A 76 7.67 -7.35 -1.84
C ARG A 76 8.53 -7.62 -0.60
N ALA A 77 7.92 -7.61 0.58
CA ALA A 77 8.52 -8.07 1.82
C ALA A 77 8.05 -9.50 2.16
N PHE A 78 8.47 -10.01 3.31
CA PHE A 78 8.23 -11.38 3.80
C PHE A 78 6.77 -11.85 3.63
N HIS A 79 5.80 -11.03 3.96
CA HIS A 79 4.37 -11.40 3.86
C HIS A 79 3.93 -11.71 2.43
N ALA A 80 4.43 -10.97 1.44
CA ALA A 80 4.11 -11.23 0.04
C ALA A 80 4.77 -12.50 -0.50
N LYS A 81 5.98 -12.82 0.02
CA LYS A 81 6.80 -13.96 -0.44
C LYS A 81 6.42 -15.27 0.26
N SER A 82 5.91 -15.24 1.49
CA SER A 82 5.74 -16.42 2.35
C SER A 82 4.32 -16.61 2.88
N ASP A 83 3.76 -15.65 3.60
CA ASP A 83 2.51 -15.84 4.34
C ASP A 83 1.30 -15.95 3.41
N ILE A 84 1.17 -15.04 2.45
CA ILE A 84 0.05 -15.05 1.49
C ILE A 84 0.07 -16.32 0.65
N PRO A 85 1.19 -16.73 0.01
CA PRO A 85 1.24 -18.01 -0.70
C PRO A 85 0.90 -19.22 0.17
N ALA A 86 1.31 -19.24 1.45
CA ALA A 86 1.00 -20.33 2.37
C ALA A 86 -0.50 -20.44 2.62
N VAL A 87 -1.17 -19.31 2.90
CA VAL A 87 -2.63 -19.27 3.12
C VAL A 87 -3.39 -19.64 1.85
N LEU A 88 -2.96 -19.17 0.68
CA LEU A 88 -3.62 -19.47 -0.60
C LEU A 88 -3.51 -20.95 -0.99
N ARG A 89 -2.39 -21.63 -0.67
CA ARG A 89 -2.23 -23.08 -0.89
C ARG A 89 -3.18 -23.96 -0.08
N GLN A 90 -3.70 -23.44 1.04
CA GLN A 90 -4.68 -24.14 1.88
C GLN A 90 -6.11 -24.05 1.32
N ALA A 91 -6.32 -23.24 0.28
CA ALA A 91 -7.62 -23.09 -0.35
C ALA A 91 -8.10 -24.38 -1.02
N ARG A 92 -9.42 -24.52 -1.11
CA ARG A 92 -10.04 -25.71 -1.72
C ARG A 92 -9.61 -25.88 -3.19
N PRO A 93 -9.42 -27.13 -3.67
CA PRO A 93 -8.96 -27.43 -5.04
C PRO A 93 -9.86 -26.89 -6.16
N ARG A 94 -11.08 -26.45 -5.84
CA ARG A 94 -12.08 -25.95 -6.79
C ARG A 94 -11.85 -24.50 -7.22
N LEU A 95 -11.00 -23.74 -6.53
CA LEU A 95 -10.69 -22.35 -6.85
C LEU A 95 -9.38 -22.26 -7.64
N ARG A 96 -9.42 -21.57 -8.77
CA ARG A 96 -8.22 -21.14 -9.50
C ARG A 96 -7.82 -19.78 -8.95
N ILE A 97 -6.80 -19.76 -8.10
CA ILE A 97 -6.33 -18.55 -7.45
C ILE A 97 -5.05 -18.08 -8.09
N ARG A 98 -5.01 -16.84 -8.53
CA ARG A 98 -3.81 -16.16 -8.96
C ARG A 98 -3.47 -15.05 -7.99
N GLN A 99 -2.27 -15.07 -7.45
CA GLN A 99 -1.75 -13.96 -6.66
C GLN A 99 -1.27 -12.86 -7.60
N ALA A 100 -1.81 -11.64 -7.42
CA ALA A 100 -1.35 -10.45 -8.10
C ALA A 100 -0.03 -9.93 -7.50
N GLU A 101 0.66 -9.07 -8.25
CA GLU A 101 1.79 -8.33 -7.75
C GLU A 101 1.37 -7.36 -6.63
N VAL A 102 2.34 -6.98 -5.80
CA VAL A 102 2.16 -5.92 -4.78
C VAL A 102 1.90 -4.56 -5.46
N LEU A 103 1.42 -3.60 -4.69
CA LEU A 103 0.99 -2.31 -5.25
C LEU A 103 2.15 -1.43 -5.74
N GLY A 104 3.28 -1.48 -5.07
CA GLY A 104 4.43 -0.64 -5.42
C GLY A 104 5.65 -1.41 -5.96
N PRO A 105 6.57 -0.67 -6.57
CA PRO A 105 6.45 0.74 -6.92
C PRO A 105 5.40 0.99 -8.02
N ALA A 106 4.77 2.17 -8.00
CA ALA A 106 3.85 2.60 -9.06
C ALA A 106 3.76 4.14 -9.09
N PRO A 107 3.78 4.79 -10.27
CA PRO A 107 3.75 6.25 -10.38
C PRO A 107 2.55 6.91 -9.68
N LEU A 108 1.38 6.28 -9.72
CA LEU A 108 0.19 6.78 -9.02
C LEU A 108 0.36 6.86 -7.49
N LEU A 109 1.24 6.05 -6.89
CA LEU A 109 1.53 6.15 -5.46
C LEU A 109 2.34 7.41 -5.14
N LEU A 110 3.24 7.85 -6.05
CA LEU A 110 3.97 9.11 -5.91
C LEU A 110 3.00 10.30 -6.00
N THR A 111 2.07 10.26 -6.96
CA THR A 111 0.98 11.24 -7.06
C THR A 111 0.13 11.30 -5.78
N ALA A 112 -0.19 10.13 -5.20
CA ALA A 112 -0.93 10.08 -3.94
C ALA A 112 -0.15 10.72 -2.77
N LEU A 113 1.16 10.47 -2.67
CA LEU A 113 2.02 11.08 -1.65
C LEU A 113 2.06 12.61 -1.79
N GLU A 114 2.27 13.12 -3.00
CA GLU A 114 2.29 14.56 -3.26
C GLU A 114 0.95 15.22 -2.92
N ARG A 115 -0.15 14.60 -3.33
CA ARG A 115 -1.48 15.10 -2.98
C ARG A 115 -1.68 15.14 -1.47
N ARG A 116 -1.24 14.11 -0.73
CA ARG A 116 -1.32 14.09 0.75
C ARG A 116 -0.51 15.22 1.39
N LEU A 117 0.66 15.55 0.84
CA LEU A 117 1.45 16.69 1.30
C LEU A 117 0.73 18.02 1.07
N TYR A 118 0.09 18.18 -0.09
CA TYR A 118 -0.68 19.40 -0.40
C TYR A 118 -1.93 19.53 0.46
N GLU A 119 -2.63 18.42 0.73
CA GLU A 119 -3.75 18.37 1.68
C GLU A 119 -3.32 18.72 3.10
N ALA A 120 -2.07 18.44 3.47
CA ALA A 120 -1.48 18.84 4.76
C ALA A 120 -0.97 20.29 4.80
N GLY A 121 -1.21 21.08 3.75
CA GLY A 121 -0.90 22.51 3.71
C GLY A 121 0.40 22.88 3.01
N LEU A 122 1.12 21.93 2.41
CA LEU A 122 2.28 22.27 1.59
C LEU A 122 1.82 22.92 0.28
N SER A 123 2.35 24.10 -0.04
CA SER A 123 2.12 24.70 -1.36
C SER A 123 3.01 24.02 -2.42
N PRO A 124 2.48 23.73 -3.63
CA PRO A 124 3.28 23.24 -4.75
C PRO A 124 4.48 24.14 -5.10
N SER A 125 4.37 25.45 -4.88
CA SER A 125 5.47 26.41 -5.10
C SER A 125 6.67 26.20 -4.18
N HIS A 126 6.45 25.60 -3.00
CA HIS A 126 7.51 25.32 -2.03
C HIS A 126 8.27 24.01 -2.28
N LYS A 127 7.88 23.22 -3.27
CA LYS A 127 8.48 21.91 -3.54
C LYS A 127 10.01 22.00 -3.72
N ARG A 128 10.50 23.02 -4.42
CA ARG A 128 11.93 23.22 -4.73
C ARG A 128 12.78 23.68 -3.55
N SER A 129 12.18 24.13 -2.46
CA SER A 129 12.87 24.54 -1.22
C SER A 129 12.54 23.62 -0.02
N THR A 130 11.80 22.55 -0.26
CA THR A 130 11.40 21.59 0.78
C THR A 130 12.20 20.31 0.69
N GLY A 131 12.82 19.92 1.81
CA GLY A 131 13.36 18.57 2.01
C GLY A 131 12.23 17.61 2.37
N LEU A 132 12.14 16.49 1.64
CA LEU A 132 11.10 15.48 1.83
C LEU A 132 11.65 14.24 2.52
N VAL A 133 11.04 13.82 3.61
CA VAL A 133 11.25 12.53 4.25
C VAL A 133 10.21 11.54 3.71
N LEU A 134 10.66 10.53 2.97
CA LEU A 134 9.82 9.38 2.57
C LEU A 134 9.86 8.35 3.68
N ALA A 135 8.84 8.33 4.55
CA ALA A 135 8.82 7.49 5.74
C ALA A 135 8.00 6.21 5.50
N SER A 136 8.66 5.05 5.57
CA SER A 136 8.03 3.73 5.40
C SER A 136 8.01 2.92 6.70
N ALA A 137 7.32 1.78 6.67
CA ALA A 137 7.25 0.86 7.81
C ALA A 137 8.63 0.33 8.22
N GLY A 138 9.50 0.10 7.23
CA GLY A 138 10.80 -0.55 7.40
C GLY A 138 10.73 -2.07 7.18
N SER A 139 11.88 -2.66 6.94
CA SER A 139 12.06 -4.10 6.71
C SER A 139 13.48 -4.51 7.10
N THR A 140 13.69 -5.79 7.38
CA THR A 140 15.01 -6.42 7.46
C THR A 140 15.47 -6.95 6.10
N ASP A 141 14.59 -6.97 5.10
CA ASP A 141 14.89 -7.39 3.72
C ASP A 141 15.60 -6.25 2.97
N PRO A 142 16.86 -6.43 2.54
CA PRO A 142 17.60 -5.40 1.79
C PRO A 142 16.93 -4.98 0.48
N GLU A 143 16.24 -5.91 -0.21
CA GLU A 143 15.51 -5.58 -1.44
C GLU A 143 14.37 -4.59 -1.14
N ALA A 144 13.62 -4.82 -0.06
CA ALA A 144 12.55 -3.93 0.35
C ALA A 144 13.07 -2.53 0.74
N ILE A 145 14.24 -2.44 1.36
CA ILE A 145 14.91 -1.17 1.69
C ILE A 145 15.34 -0.46 0.40
N ALA A 146 15.95 -1.20 -0.55
CA ALA A 146 16.40 -0.66 -1.83
C ALA A 146 15.25 -0.07 -2.64
N VAL A 147 14.07 -0.70 -2.65
CA VAL A 147 12.86 -0.18 -3.31
C VAL A 147 12.46 1.19 -2.73
N ILE A 148 12.54 1.39 -1.42
CA ILE A 148 12.22 2.70 -0.81
C ILE A 148 13.25 3.77 -1.22
N ALA A 149 14.52 3.40 -1.30
CA ALA A 149 15.57 4.31 -1.79
C ALA A 149 15.37 4.69 -3.27
N GLU A 150 14.90 3.75 -4.11
CA GLU A 150 14.52 4.01 -5.51
C GLU A 150 13.36 5.00 -5.60
N ILE A 151 12.29 4.76 -4.86
CA ILE A 151 11.12 5.66 -4.80
C ILE A 151 11.55 7.06 -4.34
N ALA A 152 12.45 7.17 -3.37
CA ALA A 152 12.97 8.45 -2.93
C ALA A 152 13.75 9.18 -4.07
N ARG A 153 14.51 8.44 -4.88
CA ARG A 153 15.18 8.98 -6.07
C ARG A 153 14.18 9.45 -7.13
N GLU A 154 13.17 8.66 -7.43
CA GLU A 154 12.11 9.05 -8.37
C GLU A 154 11.38 10.32 -7.91
N LEU A 155 11.00 10.39 -6.63
CA LEU A 155 10.39 11.60 -6.07
C LEU A 155 11.31 12.83 -6.21
N ARG A 156 12.61 12.68 -5.98
CA ARG A 156 13.56 13.78 -6.18
C ARG A 156 13.54 14.31 -7.61
N HIS A 157 13.46 13.43 -8.60
CA HIS A 157 13.38 13.83 -10.02
C HIS A 157 12.10 14.60 -10.36
N THR A 158 11.06 14.52 -9.50
CA THR A 158 9.85 15.34 -9.69
C THR A 158 10.00 16.78 -9.20
N GLY A 159 11.18 17.20 -8.72
CA GLY A 159 11.51 18.60 -8.40
C GLY A 159 11.60 18.94 -6.91
N TRP A 160 11.64 17.94 -6.01
CA TRP A 160 11.96 18.17 -4.60
C TRP A 160 13.43 18.55 -4.43
N CYS A 161 13.73 19.49 -3.53
CA CYS A 161 15.12 19.92 -3.32
C CYS A 161 16.00 18.80 -2.74
N ALA A 162 15.45 18.02 -1.85
CA ALA A 162 16.05 16.80 -1.31
C ALA A 162 14.96 15.78 -0.99
N VAL A 163 15.25 14.48 -1.16
CA VAL A 163 14.37 13.40 -0.69
C VAL A 163 15.24 12.37 0.03
N ARG A 164 14.83 11.96 1.23
CA ARG A 164 15.53 10.96 2.04
C ARG A 164 14.55 9.91 2.54
N PRO A 165 14.91 8.62 2.46
CA PRO A 165 14.13 7.55 3.07
C PRO A 165 14.29 7.55 4.59
N ALA A 166 13.20 7.18 5.31
CA ALA A 166 13.20 6.91 6.74
C ALA A 166 12.32 5.71 7.07
N PHE A 167 12.56 5.06 8.21
CA PHE A 167 11.90 3.82 8.58
C PHE A 167 11.34 3.86 10.00
N ALA A 168 10.09 3.43 10.16
CA ALA A 168 9.43 3.37 11.48
C ALA A 168 9.98 2.25 12.37
N SER A 169 10.51 1.16 11.77
CA SER A 169 11.07 -0.01 12.48
C SER A 169 12.09 -0.75 11.61
N ALA A 170 12.75 -1.74 12.19
CA ALA A 170 13.60 -2.74 11.53
C ALA A 170 14.85 -2.20 10.79
N ALA A 171 14.82 -1.00 10.22
CA ALA A 171 15.91 -0.38 9.47
C ALA A 171 16.17 1.05 9.97
N LEU A 172 17.30 1.60 9.61
CA LEU A 172 17.68 3.00 9.85
C LEU A 172 17.82 3.75 8.51
N PRO A 173 17.77 5.10 8.50
CA PRO A 173 17.57 6.00 9.64
C PRO A 173 16.09 6.09 10.11
N ARG A 174 15.85 6.62 11.30
CA ARG A 174 14.51 6.93 11.82
C ARG A 174 14.00 8.25 11.26
N THR A 175 12.69 8.48 11.38
CA THR A 175 12.04 9.70 10.85
C THR A 175 12.62 10.96 11.48
N ASP A 176 12.83 10.98 12.79
CA ASP A 176 13.38 12.13 13.51
C ASP A 176 14.83 12.42 13.13
N ASP A 177 15.65 11.38 12.90
CA ASP A 177 17.05 11.53 12.46
C ASP A 177 17.10 12.22 11.10
N VAL A 178 16.26 11.77 10.14
CA VAL A 178 16.24 12.32 8.78
C VAL A 178 15.68 13.75 8.76
N VAL A 179 14.70 14.06 9.60
CA VAL A 179 14.20 15.45 9.73
C VAL A 179 15.31 16.38 10.22
N ARG A 180 16.07 15.97 11.26
CA ARG A 180 17.22 16.76 11.76
C ARG A 180 18.34 16.87 10.72
N GLU A 181 18.66 15.78 9.99
CA GLU A 181 19.62 15.78 8.89
C GLU A 181 19.24 16.82 7.83
N LEU A 182 18.01 16.76 7.32
CA LEU A 182 17.56 17.70 6.29
C LEU A 182 17.60 19.15 6.77
N ARG A 183 17.20 19.42 8.03
CA ARG A 183 17.33 20.76 8.61
C ARG A 183 18.77 21.26 8.64
N SER A 184 19.74 20.40 8.97
CA SER A 184 21.15 20.76 9.00
C SER A 184 21.73 21.09 7.63
N THR A 185 21.07 20.66 6.54
CA THR A 185 21.47 21.02 5.16
C THR A 185 20.98 22.39 4.71
N GLY A 186 20.20 23.10 5.53
CA GLY A 186 19.73 24.46 5.24
C GLY A 186 18.52 24.53 4.32
N VAL A 187 17.71 23.45 4.22
CA VAL A 187 16.43 23.52 3.50
C VAL A 187 15.44 24.43 4.24
N ASP A 188 14.62 25.18 3.50
CA ASP A 188 13.65 26.12 4.10
C ASP A 188 12.58 25.38 4.94
N ARG A 189 12.19 24.20 4.50
CA ARG A 189 11.15 23.36 5.11
C ARG A 189 11.51 21.90 5.06
N VAL A 190 10.99 21.14 6.04
CA VAL A 190 11.03 19.68 6.03
C VAL A 190 9.62 19.14 6.08
N ALA A 191 9.26 18.36 5.06
CA ALA A 191 7.98 17.67 4.98
C ALA A 191 8.17 16.15 5.16
N VAL A 192 7.22 15.49 5.81
CA VAL A 192 7.21 14.04 5.99
C VAL A 192 6.02 13.43 5.26
N ALA A 193 6.30 12.50 4.36
CA ALA A 193 5.30 11.73 3.62
C ALA A 193 5.33 10.25 4.05
N PRO A 194 4.34 9.77 4.81
CA PRO A 194 4.23 8.37 5.19
C PRO A 194 3.89 7.49 3.97
N TYR A 195 4.83 6.66 3.52
CA TYR A 195 4.60 5.64 2.50
C TYR A 195 4.04 4.38 3.14
N VAL A 196 2.82 4.50 3.66
CA VAL A 196 2.04 3.45 4.33
C VAL A 196 0.57 3.59 3.98
N ILE A 197 -0.16 2.48 3.93
CA ILE A 197 -1.54 2.47 3.44
C ILE A 197 -2.53 2.95 4.49
N ALA A 198 -2.44 2.46 5.71
CA ALA A 198 -3.45 2.68 6.75
C ALA A 198 -2.83 3.12 8.06
N PRO A 199 -3.57 3.83 8.93
CA PRO A 199 -3.13 4.16 10.29
C PRO A 199 -2.82 2.93 11.13
N GLY A 200 -1.99 3.11 12.16
CA GLY A 200 -1.60 2.08 13.10
C GLY A 200 -0.27 2.39 13.75
N ARG A 201 0.26 1.43 14.52
CA ARG A 201 1.47 1.62 15.35
C ARG A 201 2.68 2.16 14.59
N LEU A 202 2.94 1.71 13.36
CA LEU A 202 4.11 2.17 12.60
C LEU A 202 3.92 3.59 12.06
N PRO A 203 2.80 3.94 11.41
CA PRO A 203 2.48 5.34 11.09
C PRO A 203 2.48 6.27 12.30
N ASP A 204 1.97 5.84 13.45
CA ASP A 204 2.00 6.65 14.68
C ASP A 204 3.44 6.93 15.15
N ARG A 205 4.38 5.99 14.95
CA ARG A 205 5.82 6.23 15.19
C ARG A 205 6.43 7.23 14.20
N ILE A 206 6.05 7.16 12.92
CA ILE A 206 6.47 8.16 11.92
C ILE A 206 6.02 9.54 12.37
N GLU A 207 4.75 9.67 12.74
CA GLU A 207 4.16 10.91 13.21
C GLU A 207 4.87 11.45 14.45
N ALA A 208 5.10 10.60 15.46
CA ALA A 208 5.80 10.98 16.68
C ALA A 208 7.22 11.47 16.39
N GLY A 209 7.98 10.78 15.55
CA GLY A 209 9.32 11.19 15.15
C GLY A 209 9.33 12.50 14.37
N ALA A 210 8.39 12.68 13.43
CA ALA A 210 8.25 13.91 12.66
C ALA A 210 7.97 15.12 13.56
N ARG A 211 7.04 14.99 14.51
CA ARG A 211 6.69 16.05 15.47
C ARG A 211 7.84 16.34 16.43
N ALA A 212 8.48 15.31 16.99
CA ALA A 212 9.60 15.46 17.92
C ALA A 212 10.80 16.20 17.30
N ALA A 213 11.04 16.02 16.00
CA ALA A 213 12.11 16.69 15.27
C ALA A 213 11.65 18.02 14.63
N GLY A 214 10.41 18.43 14.80
CA GLY A 214 9.85 19.70 14.33
C GLY A 214 9.70 19.74 12.80
N ALA A 215 9.19 18.69 12.16
CA ALA A 215 8.83 18.75 10.74
C ALA A 215 7.73 19.80 10.50
N ASP A 216 7.88 20.59 9.43
CA ASP A 216 6.95 21.69 9.12
C ASP A 216 5.62 21.19 8.56
N VAL A 217 5.66 20.08 7.80
CA VAL A 217 4.50 19.44 7.20
C VAL A 217 4.55 17.95 7.44
N LEU A 218 3.46 17.38 7.94
CA LEU A 218 3.27 15.94 8.08
C LEU A 218 2.03 15.52 7.30
N ALA A 219 2.21 14.77 6.26
CA ALA A 219 1.11 14.23 5.46
C ALA A 219 0.43 13.06 6.17
N ALA A 220 -0.86 12.87 5.89
CA ALA A 220 -1.56 11.65 6.27
C ALA A 220 -1.04 10.44 5.47
N VAL A 221 -1.32 9.24 5.96
CA VAL A 221 -1.10 7.97 5.22
C VAL A 221 -1.83 7.98 3.88
N LEU A 222 -1.47 7.09 2.95
CA LEU A 222 -2.11 6.99 1.62
C LEU A 222 -3.63 6.84 1.72
N GLY A 223 -4.10 6.07 2.68
CA GLY A 223 -5.51 5.91 2.99
C GLY A 223 -6.33 5.34 1.82
N PRO A 224 -7.65 5.54 1.82
CA PRO A 224 -8.53 5.09 0.75
C PRO A 224 -8.49 6.05 -0.45
N SER A 225 -7.31 6.39 -0.94
CA SER A 225 -7.11 7.34 -2.03
C SER A 225 -7.57 6.79 -3.38
N ALA A 226 -7.94 7.67 -4.30
CA ALA A 226 -8.35 7.28 -5.65
C ALA A 226 -7.19 6.66 -6.44
N GLU A 227 -5.99 7.19 -6.26
CA GLU A 227 -4.76 6.69 -6.88
C GLU A 227 -4.48 5.26 -6.44
N LEU A 228 -4.55 4.98 -5.14
CA LEU A 228 -4.34 3.64 -4.59
C LEU A 228 -5.40 2.65 -5.10
N ALA A 229 -6.67 3.07 -5.18
CA ALA A 229 -7.74 2.25 -5.75
C ALA A 229 -7.51 1.94 -7.24
N ARG A 230 -6.98 2.88 -8.01
CA ARG A 230 -6.60 2.65 -9.42
C ARG A 230 -5.42 1.69 -9.54
N VAL A 231 -4.41 1.79 -8.69
CA VAL A 231 -3.30 0.82 -8.66
C VAL A 231 -3.82 -0.59 -8.39
N LEU A 232 -4.75 -0.77 -7.43
CA LEU A 232 -5.39 -2.07 -7.21
C LEU A 232 -6.06 -2.62 -8.48
N LEU A 233 -6.81 -1.78 -9.18
CA LEU A 233 -7.47 -2.18 -10.42
C LEU A 233 -6.48 -2.52 -11.53
N THR A 234 -5.38 -1.79 -11.66
CA THR A 234 -4.30 -2.11 -12.60
C THR A 234 -3.70 -3.48 -12.31
N ARG A 235 -3.34 -3.77 -11.05
CA ARG A 235 -2.80 -5.08 -10.64
C ARG A 235 -3.79 -6.22 -10.87
N TYR A 236 -5.08 -5.96 -10.66
CA TYR A 236 -6.14 -6.92 -10.98
C TYR A 236 -6.20 -7.20 -12.49
N ASP A 237 -6.18 -6.17 -13.34
CA ASP A 237 -6.25 -6.32 -14.80
C ASP A 237 -5.03 -7.05 -15.35
N GLU A 238 -3.82 -6.72 -14.89
CA GLU A 238 -2.57 -7.41 -15.24
C GLU A 238 -2.65 -8.91 -14.90
N SER A 239 -3.12 -9.23 -13.70
CA SER A 239 -3.25 -10.62 -13.25
C SER A 239 -4.36 -11.37 -13.99
N ARG A 240 -5.46 -10.69 -14.33
CA ARG A 240 -6.55 -11.28 -15.11
C ARG A 240 -6.12 -11.63 -16.53
N ALA A 241 -5.39 -10.75 -17.19
CA ALA A 241 -4.91 -10.96 -18.56
C ALA A 241 -3.99 -12.19 -18.68
N ALA A 242 -3.32 -12.56 -17.61
CA ALA A 242 -2.47 -13.74 -17.55
C ALA A 242 -3.21 -15.04 -17.18
N LEU A 243 -4.54 -15.02 -16.94
CA LEU A 243 -5.35 -16.24 -16.85
C LEU A 243 -5.57 -16.79 -18.27
N PRO A 244 -5.36 -18.11 -18.51
CA PRO A 244 -5.74 -18.71 -19.79
C PRO A 244 -7.22 -18.41 -20.05
N LEU A 245 -7.54 -17.89 -21.23
CA LEU A 245 -8.93 -17.82 -21.70
C LEU A 245 -9.51 -19.23 -21.57
N ALA A 246 -10.57 -19.40 -20.79
CA ALA A 246 -11.31 -20.66 -20.79
C ALA A 246 -11.80 -20.87 -22.24
N MET A 247 -11.21 -21.83 -22.93
CA MET A 247 -11.74 -22.27 -24.22
C MET A 247 -13.18 -22.71 -23.96
N THR A 248 -14.13 -21.93 -24.45
CA THR A 248 -15.54 -22.35 -24.54
C THR A 248 -15.57 -23.51 -25.52
N ALA A 249 -15.76 -24.73 -24.99
CA ALA A 249 -16.14 -25.89 -25.76
C ALA A 249 -17.64 -25.86 -26.00
#